data_46c327d084e24b594f2a9b463fd96787
#
_entry.id   46c327d084e24b594f2a9b463fd96787
#
_cell.length_a   1.000
_cell.length_b   1.000
_cell.length_c   1.000
_cell.angle_alpha   90.00
_cell.angle_beta   90.00
_cell.angle_gamma   90.00
#
_symmetry.space_group_name_H-M   'P 1'
#
loop_
_entity.id
_entity.type
_entity.pdbx_description
1 polymer ?
#
loop_
_entity_poly.entity_id
_entity_poly.type
_entity_poly.pdbx_seq_one_letter_code
_entity_poly.pdbx_strand_id
1 'polypeptide(L)'
;MNAYCLTLNNTNIAIEKKDIKHLHISVCPPDGSVHVSCPLALNDESLRLSLIKRLPWIKEQQQNFLNQNRQSQRGMLERESHYLFGKRYLLKIEHTIKKHFVLQSPKYLILHVQKKTSLENRLKVLENYYRQVLREKIQTCINQYEKILNESIQSFKIQKMKRIWGSCNIAKRTLLFNLELAKAPRKGIEYVVVHELLHLKARHHNEYFRDLLSLYLPNWQRAKASLKETYLERS
;
A
#
# COMPACT_ATOMS: atom_id res chain seq x y z
N MET A 1 28.72 -2.34 8.42
CA MET A 1 27.31 -2.09 8.84
C MET A 1 27.07 -2.84 10.13
N ASN A 2 26.78 -2.16 11.23
CA ASN A 2 26.54 -2.82 12.51
C ASN A 2 25.05 -3.20 12.60
N ALA A 3 24.69 -4.34 12.03
CA ALA A 3 23.36 -4.92 12.16
C ALA A 3 23.46 -6.15 13.08
N TYR A 4 22.57 -6.23 14.08
CA TYR A 4 22.49 -7.35 15.01
C TYR A 4 21.02 -7.58 15.43
N CYS A 5 20.77 -8.73 16.09
CA CYS A 5 19.43 -9.07 16.57
C CYS A 5 19.41 -9.02 18.11
N LEU A 6 18.41 -8.35 18.67
CA LEU A 6 18.15 -8.28 20.11
C LEU A 6 16.82 -8.95 20.40
N THR A 7 16.79 -9.86 21.37
CA THR A 7 15.54 -10.49 21.84
C THR A 7 15.07 -9.82 23.13
N LEU A 8 13.84 -9.26 23.11
CA LEU A 8 13.18 -8.67 24.28
C LEU A 8 11.78 -9.29 24.45
N ASN A 9 11.50 -9.90 25.61
CA ASN A 9 10.22 -10.53 25.93
C ASN A 9 9.66 -11.39 24.77
N ASN A 10 10.47 -12.33 24.28
CA ASN A 10 10.18 -13.22 23.15
C ASN A 10 9.93 -12.51 21.78
N THR A 11 10.31 -11.25 21.69
CA THR A 11 10.26 -10.49 20.42
C THR A 11 11.67 -10.34 19.87
N ASN A 12 11.92 -10.87 18.69
CA ASN A 12 13.17 -10.67 17.98
C ASN A 12 13.13 -9.33 17.24
N ILE A 13 14.13 -8.49 17.49
CA ILE A 13 14.24 -7.13 16.99
C ILE A 13 15.53 -7.04 16.19
N ALA A 14 15.42 -6.82 14.89
CA ALA A 14 16.57 -6.55 14.03
C ALA A 14 16.99 -5.07 14.20
N ILE A 15 18.21 -4.84 14.66
CA ILE A 15 18.75 -3.51 14.93
C ILE A 15 19.80 -3.18 13.88
N GLU A 16 19.74 -1.97 13.36
CA GLU A 16 20.71 -1.42 12.40
C GLU A 16 21.14 -0.03 12.86
N LYS A 17 22.43 0.14 13.19
CA LYS A 17 23.02 1.44 13.54
C LYS A 17 23.34 2.20 12.26
N LYS A 18 22.83 3.44 12.15
CA LYS A 18 22.96 4.31 10.98
C LYS A 18 23.34 5.73 11.39
N ASP A 19 23.86 6.49 10.44
CA ASP A 19 24.04 7.94 10.62
C ASP A 19 22.68 8.66 10.47
N ILE A 20 21.90 8.64 11.55
CA ILE A 20 20.58 9.26 11.67
C ILE A 20 20.43 9.94 13.02
N LYS A 21 19.56 10.94 13.12
CA LYS A 21 19.35 11.72 14.35
C LYS A 21 18.40 11.06 15.35
N HIS A 22 17.47 10.21 14.87
CA HIS A 22 16.37 9.68 15.69
C HIS A 22 16.25 8.17 15.59
N LEU A 23 15.74 7.55 16.67
CA LEU A 23 15.38 6.16 16.71
C LEU A 23 14.09 5.92 15.90
N HIS A 24 14.16 5.01 14.94
CA HIS A 24 13.00 4.58 14.16
C HIS A 24 12.69 3.11 14.43
N ILE A 25 11.43 2.83 14.84
CA ILE A 25 10.94 1.48 15.09
C ILE A 25 9.88 1.17 14.03
N SER A 26 10.05 0.07 13.34
CA SER A 26 9.10 -0.41 12.32
C SER A 26 8.69 -1.84 12.65
N VAL A 27 7.38 -2.08 12.74
CA VAL A 27 6.83 -3.44 12.78
C VAL A 27 6.38 -3.76 11.37
N CYS A 28 7.02 -4.78 10.80
CA CYS A 28 6.87 -5.09 9.38
C CYS A 28 5.99 -6.31 9.19
N PRO A 29 5.09 -6.26 8.23
CA PRO A 29 4.37 -7.44 7.79
C PRO A 29 5.27 -8.34 6.91
N PRO A 30 4.91 -9.62 6.68
CA PRO A 30 3.64 -10.26 7.05
C PRO A 30 3.61 -10.82 8.47
N ASP A 31 4.75 -11.03 9.08
CA ASP A 31 4.99 -11.78 10.32
C ASP A 31 5.08 -10.91 11.57
N GLY A 32 4.99 -9.58 11.41
CA GLY A 32 5.17 -8.65 12.52
C GLY A 32 6.64 -8.50 12.92
N SER A 33 7.59 -8.82 12.03
CA SER A 33 9.03 -8.63 12.28
C SER A 33 9.34 -7.18 12.65
N VAL A 34 10.19 -7.01 13.68
CA VAL A 34 10.52 -5.69 14.21
C VAL A 34 11.89 -5.26 13.71
N HIS A 35 11.93 -4.12 13.04
CA HIS A 35 13.17 -3.50 12.58
C HIS A 35 13.38 -2.15 13.25
N VAL A 36 14.59 -1.93 13.74
CA VAL A 36 14.98 -0.71 14.43
C VAL A 36 16.19 -0.11 13.74
N SER A 37 16.07 1.14 13.32
CA SER A 37 17.22 1.94 12.91
C SER A 37 17.52 2.95 14.00
N CYS A 38 18.77 3.01 14.49
CA CYS A 38 19.17 3.89 15.57
C CYS A 38 20.47 4.64 15.22
N PRO A 39 20.70 5.81 15.87
CA PRO A 39 21.93 6.58 15.71
C PRO A 39 23.17 5.76 16.10
N LEU A 40 24.28 5.99 15.40
CA LEU A 40 25.59 5.37 15.73
C LEU A 40 26.04 5.66 17.18
N ALA A 41 25.75 6.87 17.66
CA ALA A 41 26.14 7.33 19.01
C ALA A 41 25.25 6.78 20.12
N LEU A 42 24.12 6.12 19.83
CA LEU A 42 23.21 5.62 20.84
C LEU A 42 23.81 4.35 21.48
N ASN A 43 24.00 4.37 22.82
CA ASN A 43 24.47 3.19 23.55
C ASN A 43 23.38 2.13 23.64
N ASP A 44 23.79 0.86 23.80
CA ASP A 44 22.88 -0.29 23.76
C ASP A 44 21.93 -0.33 24.95
N GLU A 45 22.31 0.20 26.12
CA GLU A 45 21.45 0.27 27.30
C GLU A 45 20.30 1.28 27.10
N SER A 46 20.59 2.47 26.62
CA SER A 46 19.58 3.48 26.29
C SER A 46 18.66 3.02 25.17
N LEU A 47 19.20 2.30 24.18
CA LEU A 47 18.41 1.66 23.13
C LEU A 47 17.46 0.62 23.73
N ARG A 48 17.95 -0.27 24.62
CA ARG A 48 17.17 -1.30 25.28
C ARG A 48 16.03 -0.71 26.10
N LEU A 49 16.30 0.33 26.89
CA LEU A 49 15.29 1.03 27.69
C LEU A 49 14.20 1.69 26.79
N SER A 50 14.63 2.29 25.70
CA SER A 50 13.72 2.88 24.72
C SER A 50 12.81 1.84 24.06
N LEU A 51 13.33 0.66 23.76
CA LEU A 51 12.59 -0.46 23.19
C LEU A 51 11.62 -1.06 24.21
N ILE A 52 12.01 -1.21 25.48
CA ILE A 52 11.14 -1.71 26.56
C ILE A 52 9.91 -0.80 26.70
N LYS A 53 10.08 0.51 26.70
CA LYS A 53 8.97 1.48 26.75
C LYS A 53 8.02 1.36 25.55
N ARG A 54 8.51 0.89 24.42
CA ARG A 54 7.73 0.72 23.18
C ARG A 54 7.20 -0.68 22.94
N LEU A 55 7.55 -1.67 23.79
CA LEU A 55 7.08 -3.04 23.67
C LEU A 55 5.55 -3.18 23.62
N PRO A 56 4.75 -2.47 24.46
CA PRO A 56 3.30 -2.54 24.37
C PRO A 56 2.78 -2.17 22.98
N TRP A 57 3.27 -1.06 22.42
CA TRP A 57 2.92 -0.63 21.06
C TRP A 57 3.38 -1.63 19.99
N ILE A 58 4.59 -2.20 20.12
CA ILE A 58 5.10 -3.23 19.20
C ILE A 58 4.17 -4.45 19.20
N LYS A 59 3.79 -4.94 20.38
CA LYS A 59 2.87 -6.07 20.50
C LYS A 59 1.48 -5.79 19.95
N GLU A 60 0.95 -4.59 20.18
CA GLU A 60 -0.30 -4.15 19.59
C GLU A 60 -0.22 -4.16 18.05
N GLN A 61 0.85 -3.62 17.46
CA GLN A 61 1.04 -3.66 16.02
C GLN A 61 1.19 -5.09 15.49
N GLN A 62 1.92 -5.96 16.19
CA GLN A 62 2.03 -7.38 15.85
C GLN A 62 0.66 -8.06 15.87
N GLN A 63 -0.14 -7.82 16.92
CA GLN A 63 -1.49 -8.36 17.03
C GLN A 63 -2.41 -7.82 15.92
N ASN A 64 -2.31 -6.53 15.59
CA ASN A 64 -3.03 -5.94 14.46
C ASN A 64 -2.67 -6.63 13.14
N PHE A 65 -1.41 -7.01 12.94
CA PHE A 65 -1.01 -7.80 11.76
C PHE A 65 -1.53 -9.24 11.78
N LEU A 66 -1.60 -9.87 12.94
CA LEU A 66 -2.17 -11.22 13.07
C LEU A 66 -3.69 -11.22 12.83
N ASN A 67 -4.38 -10.20 13.32
CA ASN A 67 -5.83 -10.07 13.20
C ASN A 67 -6.28 -9.53 11.83
N GLN A 68 -5.35 -8.99 11.01
CA GLN A 68 -5.68 -8.65 9.63
C GLN A 68 -5.94 -9.94 8.86
N ASN A 69 -7.17 -10.09 8.35
CA ASN A 69 -7.54 -11.19 7.46
C ASN A 69 -6.56 -11.20 6.26
N ARG A 70 -5.55 -12.05 6.34
CA ARG A 70 -4.56 -12.21 5.28
C ARG A 70 -5.25 -12.92 4.12
N GLN A 71 -5.15 -12.36 2.93
CA GLN A 71 -5.43 -13.17 1.76
C GLN A 71 -4.34 -14.25 1.70
N SER A 72 -4.74 -15.51 1.78
CA SER A 72 -3.88 -16.66 1.49
C SER A 72 -3.19 -16.46 0.14
N GLN A 73 -2.00 -17.03 -0.05
CA GLN A 73 -1.32 -17.04 -1.34
C GLN A 73 -2.31 -17.46 -2.43
N ARG A 74 -2.50 -16.61 -3.44
CA ARG A 74 -3.53 -16.84 -4.45
C ARG A 74 -3.12 -17.99 -5.35
N GLY A 75 -3.94 -19.03 -5.36
CA GLY A 75 -3.78 -20.19 -6.22
C GLY A 75 -4.28 -19.96 -7.64
N MET A 76 -4.91 -18.80 -7.91
CA MET A 76 -5.61 -18.53 -9.18
C MET A 76 -6.56 -19.65 -9.55
N LEU A 77 -7.36 -20.09 -8.55
CA LEU A 77 -8.31 -21.18 -8.67
C LEU A 77 -9.71 -20.64 -9.05
N GLU A 78 -10.51 -21.48 -9.66
CA GLU A 78 -11.93 -21.21 -9.91
C GLU A 78 -12.65 -20.80 -8.62
N ARG A 79 -13.48 -19.77 -8.69
CA ARG A 79 -14.25 -19.19 -7.58
C ARG A 79 -13.41 -18.55 -6.45
N GLU A 80 -12.10 -18.39 -6.64
CA GLU A 80 -11.27 -17.63 -5.71
C GLU A 80 -11.76 -16.18 -5.64
N SER A 81 -11.80 -15.61 -4.42
CA SER A 81 -12.28 -14.24 -4.21
C SER A 81 -11.19 -13.21 -4.55
N HIS A 82 -11.51 -12.28 -5.41
CA HIS A 82 -10.68 -11.14 -5.79
C HIS A 82 -11.44 -9.83 -5.54
N TYR A 83 -10.70 -8.78 -5.19
CA TYR A 83 -11.30 -7.46 -4.96
C TYR A 83 -10.92 -6.50 -6.09
N LEU A 84 -11.87 -5.68 -6.49
CA LEU A 84 -11.66 -4.56 -7.41
C LEU A 84 -12.52 -3.39 -6.96
N PHE A 85 -11.89 -2.25 -6.71
CA PHE A 85 -12.53 -1.03 -6.22
C PHE A 85 -13.44 -1.24 -5.00
N GLY A 86 -12.98 -2.08 -4.04
CA GLY A 86 -13.70 -2.42 -2.82
C GLY A 86 -14.81 -3.45 -2.98
N LYS A 87 -15.12 -3.89 -4.21
CA LYS A 87 -16.14 -4.92 -4.48
C LYS A 87 -15.47 -6.28 -4.66
N ARG A 88 -16.07 -7.31 -4.06
CA ARG A 88 -15.65 -8.71 -4.21
C ARG A 88 -16.17 -9.30 -5.52
N TYR A 89 -15.29 -9.98 -6.23
CA TYR A 89 -15.57 -10.77 -7.43
C TYR A 89 -15.05 -12.18 -7.25
N LEU A 90 -15.67 -13.15 -7.91
CA LEU A 90 -15.16 -14.50 -8.01
C LEU A 90 -14.35 -14.65 -9.30
N LEU A 91 -13.21 -15.33 -9.21
CA LEU A 91 -12.42 -15.65 -10.39
C LEU A 91 -13.13 -16.73 -11.21
N LYS A 92 -13.20 -16.53 -12.51
CA LYS A 92 -13.57 -17.54 -13.50
C LYS A 92 -12.45 -17.66 -14.50
N ILE A 93 -12.06 -18.88 -14.84
CA ILE A 93 -10.97 -19.13 -15.80
C ILE A 93 -11.58 -19.70 -17.08
N GLU A 94 -11.40 -19.00 -18.18
CA GLU A 94 -11.83 -19.44 -19.51
C GLU A 94 -10.63 -19.60 -20.43
N HIS A 95 -10.69 -20.64 -21.28
CA HIS A 95 -9.61 -20.92 -22.21
C HIS A 95 -9.81 -20.22 -23.54
N THR A 96 -8.76 -19.58 -24.02
CA THR A 96 -8.72 -18.88 -25.31
C THR A 96 -7.49 -19.27 -26.11
N ILE A 97 -7.57 -19.16 -27.43
CA ILE A 97 -6.41 -19.24 -28.34
C ILE A 97 -5.80 -17.86 -28.63
N LYS A 98 -6.51 -16.78 -28.23
CA LYS A 98 -6.09 -15.37 -28.42
C LYS A 98 -5.12 -14.94 -27.32
N LYS A 99 -4.73 -13.65 -27.37
CA LYS A 99 -3.98 -13.00 -26.27
C LYS A 99 -4.74 -13.11 -24.96
N HIS A 100 -4.00 -13.20 -23.85
CA HIS A 100 -4.58 -13.24 -22.53
C HIS A 100 -5.20 -11.90 -22.16
N PHE A 101 -6.38 -11.92 -21.54
CA PHE A 101 -7.10 -10.73 -21.08
C PHE A 101 -8.04 -11.06 -19.92
N VAL A 102 -8.57 -10.03 -19.26
CA VAL A 102 -9.55 -10.16 -18.20
C VAL A 102 -10.81 -9.38 -18.61
N LEU A 103 -11.97 -10.00 -18.42
CA LEU A 103 -13.27 -9.35 -18.52
C LEU A 103 -13.89 -9.24 -17.13
N GLN A 104 -14.50 -8.10 -16.85
CA GLN A 104 -15.27 -7.88 -15.65
C GLN A 104 -16.76 -8.08 -15.96
N SER A 105 -17.41 -8.94 -15.19
CA SER A 105 -18.87 -9.07 -15.14
C SER A 105 -19.40 -8.61 -13.78
N PRO A 106 -20.71 -8.52 -13.55
CA PRO A 106 -21.26 -8.09 -12.26
C PRO A 106 -20.78 -8.91 -11.05
N LYS A 107 -20.46 -10.20 -11.25
CA LYS A 107 -20.10 -11.16 -10.20
C LYS A 107 -18.68 -11.73 -10.35
N TYR A 108 -18.14 -11.75 -11.57
CA TYR A 108 -16.90 -12.46 -11.88
C TYR A 108 -15.85 -11.54 -12.48
N LEU A 109 -14.58 -11.83 -12.18
CA LEU A 109 -13.45 -11.49 -13.01
C LEU A 109 -13.13 -12.72 -13.86
N ILE A 110 -13.32 -12.62 -15.17
CA ILE A 110 -13.17 -13.73 -16.11
C ILE A 110 -11.78 -13.60 -16.74
N LEU A 111 -10.92 -14.54 -16.39
CA LEU A 111 -9.53 -14.59 -16.86
C LEU A 111 -9.44 -15.48 -18.08
N HIS A 112 -9.27 -14.89 -19.26
CA HIS A 112 -9.08 -15.61 -20.52
C HIS A 112 -7.59 -15.91 -20.71
N VAL A 113 -7.24 -17.20 -20.66
CA VAL A 113 -5.86 -17.68 -20.79
C VAL A 113 -5.77 -18.95 -21.61
N GLN A 114 -4.59 -19.24 -22.16
CA GLN A 114 -4.33 -20.50 -22.87
C GLN A 114 -4.27 -21.68 -21.87
N LYS A 115 -4.68 -22.88 -22.29
CA LYS A 115 -4.83 -24.08 -21.44
C LYS A 115 -3.61 -24.40 -20.57
N LYS A 116 -2.38 -24.19 -21.07
CA LYS A 116 -1.13 -24.50 -20.35
C LYS A 116 -0.49 -23.29 -19.68
N THR A 117 -1.24 -22.21 -19.45
CA THR A 117 -0.70 -21.00 -18.83
C THR A 117 -0.33 -21.25 -17.37
N SER A 118 0.94 -20.94 -17.02
CA SER A 118 1.45 -21.07 -15.65
C SER A 118 0.73 -20.15 -14.68
N LEU A 119 0.75 -20.49 -13.38
CA LEU A 119 0.21 -19.68 -12.29
C LEU A 119 0.79 -18.27 -12.32
N GLU A 120 2.10 -18.14 -12.46
CA GLU A 120 2.79 -16.84 -12.52
C GLU A 120 2.27 -15.97 -13.66
N ASN A 121 2.04 -16.55 -14.84
CA ASN A 121 1.52 -15.80 -15.97
C ASN A 121 0.05 -15.41 -15.78
N ARG A 122 -0.77 -16.26 -15.16
CA ARG A 122 -2.15 -15.90 -14.76
C ARG A 122 -2.16 -14.70 -13.82
N LEU A 123 -1.29 -14.68 -12.81
CA LEU A 123 -1.11 -13.55 -11.89
C LEU A 123 -0.70 -12.28 -12.65
N LYS A 124 0.28 -12.36 -13.55
CA LYS A 124 0.70 -11.21 -14.39
C LYS A 124 -0.44 -10.66 -15.25
N VAL A 125 -1.28 -11.52 -15.82
CA VAL A 125 -2.44 -11.10 -16.62
C VAL A 125 -3.44 -10.32 -15.75
N LEU A 126 -3.75 -10.83 -14.55
CA LEU A 126 -4.63 -10.15 -13.62
C LEU A 126 -4.04 -8.82 -13.10
N GLU A 127 -2.74 -8.79 -12.80
CA GLU A 127 -2.05 -7.57 -12.38
C GLU A 127 -2.03 -6.50 -13.47
N ASN A 128 -1.86 -6.88 -14.73
CA ASN A 128 -1.92 -5.96 -15.86
C ASN A 128 -3.32 -5.37 -16.00
N TYR A 129 -4.35 -6.18 -15.81
CA TYR A 129 -5.73 -5.68 -15.78
C TYR A 129 -5.95 -4.70 -14.63
N TYR A 130 -5.52 -5.02 -13.39
CA TYR A 130 -5.59 -4.10 -12.26
C TYR A 130 -4.85 -2.80 -12.54
N ARG A 131 -3.67 -2.86 -13.15
CA ARG A 131 -2.89 -1.67 -13.51
C ARG A 131 -3.62 -0.79 -14.51
N GLN A 132 -4.26 -1.39 -15.50
CA GLN A 132 -5.03 -0.67 -16.52
C GLN A 132 -6.21 0.07 -15.87
N VAL A 133 -7.11 -0.64 -15.17
CA VAL A 133 -8.32 -0.03 -14.60
C VAL A 133 -8.00 0.99 -13.50
N LEU A 134 -6.94 0.74 -12.72
CA LEU A 134 -6.46 1.69 -11.72
C LEU A 134 -5.89 2.94 -12.38
N ARG A 135 -5.15 2.82 -13.48
CA ARG A 135 -4.61 3.96 -14.23
C ARG A 135 -5.72 4.87 -14.72
N GLU A 136 -6.77 4.32 -15.30
CA GLU A 136 -7.94 5.07 -15.78
C GLU A 136 -8.61 5.83 -14.61
N LYS A 137 -8.79 5.16 -13.47
CA LYS A 137 -9.40 5.77 -12.27
C LYS A 137 -8.52 6.88 -11.69
N ILE A 138 -7.21 6.66 -11.56
CA ILE A 138 -6.26 7.67 -11.05
C ILE A 138 -6.21 8.86 -12.01
N GLN A 139 -6.12 8.64 -13.33
CA GLN A 139 -6.10 9.72 -14.32
C GLN A 139 -7.35 10.59 -14.23
N THR A 140 -8.52 9.97 -14.07
CA THR A 140 -9.78 10.72 -13.89
C THR A 140 -9.73 11.60 -12.64
N CYS A 141 -9.23 11.07 -11.52
CA CYS A 141 -9.07 11.84 -10.28
C CYS A 141 -8.05 12.98 -10.46
N ILE A 142 -6.89 12.70 -11.07
CA ILE A 142 -5.86 13.72 -11.30
C ILE A 142 -6.44 14.85 -12.15
N ASN A 143 -7.07 14.56 -13.27
CA ASN A 143 -7.64 15.58 -14.18
C ASN A 143 -8.68 16.47 -13.49
N GLN A 144 -9.44 15.91 -12.53
CA GLN A 144 -10.39 16.65 -11.72
C GLN A 144 -9.68 17.57 -10.73
N TYR A 145 -8.74 17.02 -9.96
CA TYR A 145 -8.14 17.73 -8.83
C TYR A 145 -7.01 18.68 -9.23
N GLU A 146 -6.33 18.50 -10.35
CA GLU A 146 -5.39 19.49 -10.91
C GLU A 146 -6.07 20.83 -11.14
N LYS A 147 -7.29 20.81 -11.67
CA LYS A 147 -8.10 22.04 -11.89
C LYS A 147 -8.50 22.69 -10.56
N ILE A 148 -8.99 21.88 -9.60
CA ILE A 148 -9.47 22.36 -8.31
C ILE A 148 -8.33 22.94 -7.48
N LEU A 149 -7.16 22.28 -7.51
CA LEU A 149 -5.97 22.65 -6.76
C LEU A 149 -5.14 23.74 -7.46
N ASN A 150 -5.43 24.03 -8.73
CA ASN A 150 -4.57 24.86 -9.58
C ASN A 150 -3.10 24.39 -9.55
N GLU A 151 -2.90 23.08 -9.63
CA GLU A 151 -1.60 22.39 -9.65
C GLU A 151 -1.60 21.39 -10.80
N SER A 152 -0.42 21.04 -11.30
CA SER A 152 -0.27 20.03 -12.35
C SER A 152 0.90 19.12 -12.07
N ILE A 153 0.82 17.87 -12.51
CA ILE A 153 1.94 16.92 -12.46
C ILE A 153 2.48 16.64 -13.86
N GLN A 154 3.74 16.21 -13.92
CA GLN A 154 4.32 15.79 -15.20
C GLN A 154 3.90 14.37 -15.59
N SER A 155 3.84 13.46 -14.60
CA SER A 155 3.48 12.07 -14.84
C SER A 155 3.21 11.31 -13.54
N PHE A 156 2.61 10.13 -13.66
CA PHE A 156 2.53 9.19 -12.56
C PHE A 156 2.85 7.76 -13.02
N LYS A 157 3.26 6.92 -12.05
CA LYS A 157 3.53 5.49 -12.24
C LYS A 157 2.74 4.66 -11.26
N ILE A 158 2.45 3.41 -11.63
CA ILE A 158 1.81 2.41 -10.77
C ILE A 158 2.75 1.23 -10.66
N GLN A 159 3.13 0.89 -9.42
CA GLN A 159 3.99 -0.27 -9.14
C GLN A 159 3.58 -0.95 -7.83
N LYS A 160 3.97 -2.19 -7.61
CA LYS A 160 3.80 -2.84 -6.30
C LYS A 160 4.71 -2.19 -5.28
N MET A 161 4.16 -1.84 -4.12
CA MET A 161 4.89 -1.26 -2.99
C MET A 161 4.50 -1.97 -1.69
N LYS A 162 5.46 -2.16 -0.79
CA LYS A 162 5.23 -2.96 0.44
C LYS A 162 4.58 -2.17 1.58
N ARG A 163 4.82 -0.86 1.68
CA ARG A 163 4.55 -0.09 2.90
C ARG A 163 3.68 1.14 2.72
N ILE A 164 3.57 1.67 1.52
CA ILE A 164 2.89 2.94 1.25
C ILE A 164 1.88 2.80 0.13
N TRP A 165 0.86 3.64 0.14
CA TRP A 165 -0.16 3.70 -0.89
C TRP A 165 0.21 4.60 -2.06
N GLY A 166 0.98 5.66 -1.79
CA GLY A 166 1.47 6.61 -2.77
C GLY A 166 2.70 7.34 -2.30
N SER A 167 3.30 8.13 -3.19
CA SER A 167 4.32 9.12 -2.87
C SER A 167 4.38 10.20 -3.93
N CYS A 168 4.76 11.42 -3.53
CA CYS A 168 4.95 12.57 -4.40
C CYS A 168 6.42 12.97 -4.42
N ASN A 169 7.00 13.10 -5.60
CA ASN A 169 8.26 13.81 -5.81
C ASN A 169 7.96 15.25 -6.23
N ILE A 170 8.04 16.16 -5.27
CA ILE A 170 7.68 17.58 -5.45
C ILE A 170 8.57 18.24 -6.52
N ALA A 171 9.89 18.00 -6.49
CA ALA A 171 10.85 18.61 -7.42
C ALA A 171 10.60 18.19 -8.88
N LYS A 172 10.27 16.90 -9.09
CA LYS A 172 9.98 16.35 -10.42
C LYS A 172 8.50 16.42 -10.78
N ARG A 173 7.64 16.86 -9.86
CA ARG A 173 6.17 16.87 -10.01
C ARG A 173 5.64 15.52 -10.52
N THR A 174 6.15 14.41 -9.94
CA THR A 174 5.77 13.06 -10.34
C THR A 174 5.18 12.29 -9.17
N LEU A 175 4.13 11.51 -9.44
CA LEU A 175 3.45 10.69 -8.44
C LEU A 175 3.73 9.20 -8.65
N LEU A 176 3.73 8.45 -7.57
CA LEU A 176 3.83 7.01 -7.57
C LEU A 176 2.68 6.42 -6.77
N PHE A 177 1.99 5.43 -7.34
CA PHE A 177 0.85 4.78 -6.69
C PHE A 177 1.07 3.27 -6.57
N ASN A 178 0.59 2.71 -5.46
CA ASN A 178 0.64 1.27 -5.24
C ASN A 178 -0.43 0.55 -6.08
N LEU A 179 -0.03 -0.53 -6.76
CA LEU A 179 -0.95 -1.37 -7.55
C LEU A 179 -2.10 -1.94 -6.68
N GLU A 180 -1.84 -2.19 -5.40
CA GLU A 180 -2.85 -2.69 -4.45
C GLU A 180 -4.03 -1.74 -4.25
N LEU A 181 -3.90 -0.45 -4.61
CA LEU A 181 -5.02 0.49 -4.66
C LEU A 181 -6.15 0.04 -5.59
N ALA A 182 -5.86 -0.79 -6.59
CA ALA A 182 -6.92 -1.37 -7.44
C ALA A 182 -7.97 -2.16 -6.63
N LYS A 183 -7.58 -2.69 -5.47
CA LYS A 183 -8.48 -3.45 -4.58
C LYS A 183 -9.22 -2.55 -3.60
N ALA A 184 -8.74 -1.34 -3.37
CA ALA A 184 -9.30 -0.39 -2.42
C ALA A 184 -10.64 0.20 -2.89
N PRO A 185 -11.52 0.62 -1.97
CA PRO A 185 -12.72 1.36 -2.32
C PRO A 185 -12.38 2.64 -3.10
N ARG A 186 -13.26 3.04 -4.02
CA ARG A 186 -13.03 4.21 -4.89
C ARG A 186 -12.73 5.49 -4.11
N LYS A 187 -13.38 5.70 -2.96
CA LYS A 187 -13.11 6.84 -2.06
C LYS A 187 -11.72 6.79 -1.45
N GLY A 188 -11.22 5.59 -1.13
CA GLY A 188 -9.85 5.41 -0.65
C GLY A 188 -8.80 5.75 -1.72
N ILE A 189 -9.05 5.37 -2.98
CA ILE A 189 -8.20 5.75 -4.12
C ILE A 189 -8.18 7.28 -4.29
N GLU A 190 -9.35 7.90 -4.28
CA GLU A 190 -9.50 9.36 -4.38
C GLU A 190 -8.72 10.07 -3.27
N TYR A 191 -8.86 9.60 -2.03
CA TYR A 191 -8.10 10.12 -0.90
C TYR A 191 -6.59 10.07 -1.13
N VAL A 192 -6.06 8.93 -1.61
CA VAL A 192 -4.61 8.81 -1.87
C VAL A 192 -4.17 9.75 -2.99
N VAL A 193 -4.95 9.87 -4.06
CA VAL A 193 -4.62 10.77 -5.17
C VAL A 193 -4.59 12.23 -4.70
N VAL A 194 -5.62 12.67 -3.96
CA VAL A 194 -5.68 14.04 -3.41
C VAL A 194 -4.54 14.28 -2.43
N HIS A 195 -4.25 13.31 -1.57
CA HIS A 195 -3.16 13.38 -0.59
C HIS A 195 -1.80 13.63 -1.27
N GLU A 196 -1.50 12.86 -2.33
CA GLU A 196 -0.23 13.01 -3.05
C GLU A 196 -0.17 14.31 -3.87
N LEU A 197 -1.28 14.77 -4.43
CA LEU A 197 -1.36 16.06 -5.11
C LEU A 197 -1.16 17.24 -4.14
N LEU A 198 -1.71 17.15 -2.92
CA LEU A 198 -1.54 18.20 -1.90
C LEU A 198 -0.10 18.37 -1.44
N HIS A 199 0.76 17.36 -1.61
CA HIS A 199 2.19 17.51 -1.35
C HIS A 199 2.89 18.53 -2.29
N LEU A 200 2.28 18.88 -3.41
CA LEU A 200 2.76 19.99 -4.26
C LEU A 200 2.59 21.36 -3.58
N LYS A 201 1.61 21.49 -2.64
CA LYS A 201 1.35 22.72 -1.87
C LYS A 201 1.95 22.68 -0.46
N ALA A 202 1.94 21.52 0.18
CA ALA A 202 2.37 21.35 1.56
C ALA A 202 3.20 20.05 1.71
N ARG A 203 4.51 20.21 1.93
CA ARG A 203 5.46 19.08 2.03
C ARG A 203 5.18 18.16 3.24
N HIS A 204 4.79 18.75 4.36
CA HIS A 204 4.66 18.05 5.64
C HIS A 204 3.19 17.92 6.03
N HIS A 205 2.84 16.81 6.71
CA HIS A 205 1.49 16.54 7.23
C HIS A 205 1.18 17.35 8.50
N ASN A 206 1.42 18.68 8.47
CA ASN A 206 1.13 19.60 9.54
C ASN A 206 -0.37 19.98 9.56
N GLU A 207 -0.75 20.97 10.37
CA GLU A 207 -2.11 21.47 10.45
C GLU A 207 -2.59 22.02 9.11
N TYR A 208 -1.78 22.87 8.48
CA TYR A 208 -2.07 23.41 7.14
C TYR A 208 -2.37 22.33 6.10
N PHE A 209 -1.62 21.23 6.07
CA PHE A 209 -1.91 20.10 5.18
C PHE A 209 -3.29 19.48 5.49
N ARG A 210 -3.63 19.32 6.78
CA ARG A 210 -4.92 18.76 7.19
C ARG A 210 -6.08 19.66 6.85
N ASP A 211 -5.89 20.97 6.94
CA ASP A 211 -6.90 21.98 6.57
C ASP A 211 -7.16 21.94 5.07
N LEU A 212 -6.09 21.92 4.23
CA LEU A 212 -6.22 21.73 2.79
C LEU A 212 -6.95 20.42 2.46
N LEU A 213 -6.58 19.33 3.12
CA LEU A 213 -7.22 18.04 2.90
C LEU A 213 -8.71 18.06 3.28
N SER A 214 -9.06 18.74 4.37
CA SER A 214 -10.45 18.92 4.82
C SER A 214 -11.24 19.84 3.88
N LEU A 215 -10.60 20.85 3.32
CA LEU A 215 -11.20 21.76 2.36
C LEU A 215 -11.54 21.05 1.05
N TYR A 216 -10.59 20.30 0.49
CA TYR A 216 -10.74 19.68 -0.82
C TYR A 216 -11.39 18.29 -0.79
N LEU A 217 -11.34 17.59 0.34
CA LEU A 217 -11.95 16.27 0.54
C LEU A 217 -12.58 16.16 1.94
N PRO A 218 -13.73 16.80 2.21
CA PRO A 218 -14.32 16.92 3.56
C PRO A 218 -14.47 15.60 4.32
N ASN A 219 -14.68 14.49 3.64
CA ASN A 219 -14.84 13.15 4.25
C ASN A 219 -13.55 12.31 4.22
N TRP A 220 -12.39 12.95 4.16
CA TRP A 220 -11.11 12.26 4.00
C TRP A 220 -10.79 11.24 5.11
N GLN A 221 -11.23 11.48 6.36
CA GLN A 221 -11.03 10.54 7.48
C GLN A 221 -11.71 9.20 7.21
N ARG A 222 -12.95 9.22 6.70
CA ARG A 222 -13.71 8.01 6.31
C ARG A 222 -13.06 7.33 5.11
N ALA A 223 -12.63 8.10 4.12
CA ALA A 223 -11.92 7.59 2.95
C ALA A 223 -10.59 6.93 3.34
N LYS A 224 -9.82 7.55 4.24
CA LYS A 224 -8.59 7.00 4.83
C LYS A 224 -8.87 5.72 5.62
N ALA A 225 -9.93 5.68 6.43
CA ALA A 225 -10.30 4.50 7.19
C ALA A 225 -10.63 3.30 6.30
N SER A 226 -11.29 3.52 5.15
CA SER A 226 -11.61 2.46 4.19
C SER A 226 -10.39 1.77 3.58
N LEU A 227 -9.20 2.41 3.60
CA LEU A 227 -7.95 1.79 3.16
C LEU A 227 -7.42 0.76 4.18
N LYS A 228 -7.75 0.90 5.47
CA LYS A 228 -7.33 -0.07 6.50
C LYS A 228 -8.00 -1.43 6.30
N GLU A 229 -9.20 -1.44 5.71
CA GLU A 229 -9.94 -2.65 5.39
C GLU A 229 -9.43 -3.32 4.10
N THR A 230 -8.62 -2.59 3.33
CA THR A 230 -8.05 -3.11 2.08
C THR A 230 -6.87 -3.99 2.40
N TYR A 231 -6.96 -5.25 2.02
CA TYR A 231 -5.90 -6.24 2.20
C TYR A 231 -4.73 -5.91 1.26
N LEU A 232 -3.61 -5.50 1.82
CA LEU A 232 -2.35 -5.43 1.09
C LEU A 232 -1.86 -6.87 0.91
N GLU A 233 -1.79 -7.35 -0.33
CA GLU A 233 -1.00 -8.53 -0.65
C GLU A 233 0.46 -8.19 -0.39
N ARG A 234 1.06 -8.95 0.51
CA ARG A 234 2.46 -8.80 0.83
C ARG A 234 3.19 -10.01 0.31
N SER A 235 3.97 -9.77 -0.72
CA SER A 235 5.02 -10.69 -1.19
C SER A 235 6.21 -10.65 -0.26
#